data_3756adba6e1ef2548d8f8348de5707f2
#
_entry.id   3756adba6e1ef2548d8f8348de5707f2
#
_cell.length_a   1.000
_cell.length_b   1.000
_cell.length_c   1.000
_cell.angle_alpha   90.00
_cell.angle_beta   90.00
_cell.angle_gamma   90.00
#
_symmetry.space_group_name_H-M   'P 1'
#
loop_
_entity.id
_entity.type
_entity.pdbx_description
1 polymer ?
#
loop_
_entity_poly.entity_id
_entity_poly.type
_entity_poly.pdbx_seq_one_letter_code
_entity_poly.pdbx_strand_id
1 'polypeptide(L)'
;MAQRKRIFVVAGEHSGDVLGGKLLHALREKAGAGAFEFAGVGGEHMQEAGVSSIFPLADIAVMGPVAILARLPKLVRRVYRTVDAALAFNPDAVVIIDSPEFTHPIAKRIRQRRPQVPIVDYV
;
A
#
# COMPACT_ATOMS: atom_id res chain seq x y z
N MET A 1 -1.77 3.55 27.92
CA MET A 1 -1.03 2.92 26.82
C MET A 1 -1.23 3.69 25.53
N ALA A 2 -0.13 4.01 24.88
CA ALA A 2 -0.23 4.68 23.59
C ALA A 2 -0.76 3.70 22.54
N GLN A 3 -1.73 4.13 21.77
CA GLN A 3 -2.24 3.35 20.66
C GLN A 3 -1.21 3.36 19.53
N ARG A 4 -1.10 2.24 18.83
CA ARG A 4 -0.28 2.16 17.64
C ARG A 4 -0.89 3.02 16.53
N LYS A 5 -0.03 3.73 15.82
CA LYS A 5 -0.46 4.43 14.60
C LYS A 5 -0.56 3.40 13.48
N ARG A 6 -1.64 3.46 12.74
CA ARG A 6 -1.93 2.53 11.65
C ARG A 6 -1.57 3.16 10.31
N ILE A 7 -0.63 2.54 9.62
CA ILE A 7 -0.17 3.01 8.31
C ILE A 7 -0.51 1.95 7.26
N PHE A 8 -1.27 2.34 6.26
CA PHE A 8 -1.61 1.47 5.13
C PHE A 8 -0.72 1.86 3.95
N VAL A 9 0.07 0.91 3.46
CA VAL A 9 1.09 1.17 2.43
C VAL A 9 0.80 0.33 1.20
N VAL A 10 0.75 0.96 0.03
CA VAL A 10 0.46 0.28 -1.22
C VAL A 10 1.60 0.49 -2.21
N ALA A 11 2.25 -0.60 -2.60
CA ALA A 11 3.22 -0.65 -3.69
C ALA A 11 2.61 -1.47 -4.84
N GLY A 12 2.94 -1.14 -6.07
CA GLY A 12 2.41 -1.83 -7.23
C GLY A 12 3.46 -2.58 -8.05
N GLU A 13 4.74 -2.47 -7.67
CA GLU A 13 5.83 -3.13 -8.36
C GLU A 13 7.04 -3.30 -7.44
N HIS A 14 8.05 -4.04 -7.91
CA HIS A 14 9.21 -4.39 -7.09
C HIS A 14 9.99 -3.17 -6.60
N SER A 15 10.15 -2.15 -7.43
CA SER A 15 10.83 -0.92 -7.02
C SER A 15 10.11 -0.23 -5.85
N GLY A 16 8.78 -0.23 -5.90
CA GLY A 16 7.97 0.31 -4.82
C GLY A 16 8.07 -0.51 -3.54
N ASP A 17 8.18 -1.83 -3.67
CA ASP A 17 8.38 -2.71 -2.53
C ASP A 17 9.69 -2.43 -1.80
N VAL A 18 10.78 -2.26 -2.56
CA VAL A 18 12.09 -1.92 -1.99
C VAL A 18 12.02 -0.58 -1.25
N LEU A 19 11.44 0.43 -1.90
CA LEU A 19 11.31 1.76 -1.33
C LEU A 19 10.40 1.75 -0.09
N GLY A 20 9.29 1.02 -0.18
CA GLY A 20 8.36 0.86 0.95
C GLY A 20 8.99 0.16 2.13
N GLY A 21 9.75 -0.90 1.87
CA GLY A 21 10.46 -1.61 2.94
C GLY A 21 11.44 -0.71 3.68
N LYS A 22 12.18 0.12 2.95
CA LYS A 22 13.11 1.08 3.55
C LYS A 22 12.38 2.12 4.39
N LEU A 23 11.27 2.64 3.88
CA LEU A 23 10.46 3.62 4.60
C LEU A 23 9.94 3.06 5.92
N LEU A 24 9.33 1.88 5.88
CA LEU A 24 8.75 1.26 7.06
C LEU A 24 9.81 0.90 8.09
N HIS A 25 10.95 0.42 7.64
CA HIS A 25 12.06 0.11 8.51
C HIS A 25 12.57 1.38 9.22
N ALA A 26 12.70 2.48 8.48
CA ALA A 26 13.13 3.75 9.05
C ALA A 26 12.13 4.30 10.07
N LEU A 27 10.84 4.16 9.80
CA LEU A 27 9.80 4.58 10.75
C LEU A 27 9.88 3.78 12.05
N ARG A 28 10.09 2.48 11.95
CA ARG A 28 10.22 1.62 13.14
C ARG A 28 11.47 1.95 13.94
N GLU A 29 12.58 2.24 13.27
CA GLU A 29 13.82 2.62 13.96
C GLU A 29 13.66 3.94 14.72
N LYS A 30 12.99 4.91 14.12
CA LYS A 30 12.85 6.23 14.74
C LYS A 30 11.85 6.24 15.88
N ALA A 31 10.77 5.49 15.79
CA ALA A 31 9.67 5.55 16.75
C ALA A 31 9.57 4.33 17.65
N GLY A 32 10.35 3.29 17.38
CA GLY A 32 10.30 2.03 18.14
C GLY A 32 9.37 1.02 17.47
N ALA A 33 9.66 -0.27 17.69
CA ALA A 33 8.96 -1.37 17.03
C ALA A 33 7.47 -1.46 17.37
N GLY A 34 7.06 -0.94 18.51
CA GLY A 34 5.66 -0.97 18.94
C GLY A 34 4.84 0.24 18.55
N ALA A 35 5.44 1.24 17.88
CA ALA A 35 4.77 2.50 17.58
C ALA A 35 3.79 2.43 16.41
N PHE A 36 4.01 1.49 15.48
CA PHE A 36 3.21 1.39 14.26
C PHE A 36 2.63 0.00 14.05
N GLU A 37 1.48 -0.02 13.40
CA GLU A 37 0.87 -1.22 12.84
C GLU A 37 0.75 -0.98 11.34
N PHE A 38 1.27 -1.91 10.55
CA PHE A 38 1.32 -1.77 9.09
C PHE A 38 0.42 -2.78 8.42
N ALA A 39 -0.24 -2.37 7.34
CA ALA A 39 -0.98 -3.25 6.45
C ALA A 39 -0.84 -2.71 5.02
N GLY A 40 -1.18 -3.50 4.04
CA GLY A 40 -1.20 -3.04 2.66
C GLY A 40 -0.81 -4.08 1.63
N VAL A 41 -0.19 -3.61 0.56
CA VAL A 41 0.23 -4.43 -0.58
C VAL A 41 1.72 -4.21 -0.82
N GLY A 42 2.49 -5.27 -0.81
CA GLY A 42 3.92 -5.21 -1.06
C GLY A 42 4.51 -6.59 -1.26
N GLY A 43 5.82 -6.62 -1.48
CA GLY A 43 6.57 -7.86 -1.66
C GLY A 43 7.42 -8.20 -0.44
N GLU A 44 8.53 -8.89 -0.67
CA GLU A 44 9.40 -9.39 0.41
C GLU A 44 9.93 -8.29 1.32
N HIS A 45 10.33 -7.17 0.75
CA HIS A 45 10.95 -6.08 1.52
C HIS A 45 9.95 -5.47 2.52
N MET A 46 8.72 -5.24 2.08
CA MET A 46 7.68 -4.73 2.95
C MET A 46 7.24 -5.78 3.97
N GLN A 47 7.22 -7.05 3.58
CA GLN A 47 6.88 -8.15 4.50
C GLN A 47 7.91 -8.25 5.62
N GLU A 48 9.19 -8.12 5.32
CA GLU A 48 10.25 -8.09 6.33
C GLU A 48 10.10 -6.92 7.28
N ALA A 49 9.54 -5.82 6.80
CA ALA A 49 9.30 -4.63 7.61
C ALA A 49 7.99 -4.70 8.41
N GLY A 50 7.21 -5.77 8.26
CA GLY A 50 6.02 -5.99 9.09
C GLY A 50 4.67 -5.93 8.37
N VAL A 51 4.66 -5.88 7.06
CA VAL A 51 3.41 -5.86 6.27
C VAL A 51 3.07 -7.27 5.80
N SER A 52 1.88 -7.76 6.15
CA SER A 52 1.33 -8.95 5.50
C SER A 52 0.57 -8.46 4.28
N SER A 53 1.08 -8.77 3.08
CA SER A 53 0.45 -8.29 1.85
C SER A 53 -0.91 -8.95 1.64
N ILE A 54 -1.89 -8.15 1.22
CA ILE A 54 -3.27 -8.61 0.99
C ILE A 54 -3.31 -9.68 -0.10
N PHE A 55 -2.45 -9.53 -1.11
CA PHE A 55 -2.27 -10.50 -2.20
C PHE A 55 -0.83 -10.41 -2.70
N PRO A 56 -0.37 -11.41 -3.48
CA PRO A 56 1.00 -11.36 -3.99
C PRO A 56 1.23 -10.16 -4.91
N LEU A 57 2.35 -9.48 -4.75
CA LEU A 57 2.72 -8.34 -5.58
C LEU A 57 2.73 -8.71 -7.07
N ALA A 58 3.08 -9.95 -7.40
CA ALA A 58 3.09 -10.44 -8.77
C ALA A 58 1.72 -10.36 -9.44
N ASP A 59 0.63 -10.32 -8.66
CA ASP A 59 -0.72 -10.21 -9.20
C ASP A 59 -0.97 -8.89 -9.93
N ILE A 60 -0.23 -7.84 -9.55
CA ILE A 60 -0.43 -6.50 -10.08
C ILE A 60 0.80 -5.93 -10.77
N ALA A 61 1.97 -6.54 -10.61
CA ALA A 61 3.19 -6.10 -11.26
C ALA A 61 3.13 -6.48 -12.75
N VAL A 62 2.72 -5.52 -13.59
CA VAL A 62 2.59 -5.72 -15.03
C VAL A 62 3.47 -4.71 -15.76
N MET A 63 3.99 -5.12 -16.92
CA MET A 63 4.86 -4.29 -17.74
C MET A 63 4.24 -4.08 -19.12
N GLY A 64 4.19 -2.82 -19.55
CA GLY A 64 3.74 -2.43 -20.88
C GLY A 64 2.21 -2.32 -21.00
N PRO A 65 1.75 -1.54 -22.00
CA PRO A 65 0.31 -1.24 -22.14
C PRO A 65 -0.52 -2.45 -22.56
N VAL A 66 0.03 -3.36 -23.35
CA VAL A 66 -0.70 -4.56 -23.77
C VAL A 66 -0.94 -5.48 -22.59
N ALA A 67 0.07 -5.67 -21.75
CA ALA A 67 -0.05 -6.50 -20.55
C ALA A 67 -1.06 -5.91 -19.57
N ILE A 68 -1.09 -4.58 -19.44
CA ILE A 68 -2.06 -3.89 -18.59
C ILE A 68 -3.48 -4.12 -19.11
N LEU A 69 -3.71 -3.97 -20.41
CA LEU A 69 -5.02 -4.20 -21.01
C LEU A 69 -5.50 -5.63 -20.81
N ALA A 70 -4.62 -6.62 -21.00
CA ALA A 70 -4.97 -8.02 -20.85
C ALA A 70 -5.35 -8.37 -19.42
N ARG A 71 -4.76 -7.67 -18.44
CA ARG A 71 -5.00 -7.92 -17.01
C ARG A 71 -5.94 -6.92 -16.35
N LEU A 72 -6.56 -6.06 -17.13
CA LEU A 72 -7.38 -4.97 -16.58
C LEU A 72 -8.49 -5.44 -15.65
N PRO A 73 -9.26 -6.51 -15.95
CA PRO A 73 -10.30 -6.95 -15.01
C PRO A 73 -9.74 -7.40 -13.66
N LYS A 74 -8.59 -8.08 -13.66
CA LYS A 74 -7.93 -8.51 -12.43
C LYS A 74 -7.41 -7.30 -11.66
N LEU A 75 -6.82 -6.34 -12.37
CA LEU A 75 -6.29 -5.12 -11.75
C LEU A 75 -7.41 -4.34 -11.06
N VAL A 76 -8.55 -4.19 -11.71
CA VAL A 76 -9.71 -3.49 -11.14
C VAL A 76 -10.19 -4.19 -9.86
N ARG A 77 -10.29 -5.51 -9.88
CA ARG A 77 -10.69 -6.27 -8.68
C ARG A 77 -9.69 -6.08 -7.54
N ARG A 78 -8.41 -6.03 -7.85
CA ARG A 78 -7.36 -5.81 -6.84
C ARG A 78 -7.43 -4.39 -6.26
N VAL A 79 -7.78 -3.41 -7.09
CA VAL A 79 -8.03 -2.03 -6.61
C VAL A 79 -9.15 -2.03 -5.57
N TYR A 80 -10.29 -2.61 -5.89
CA TYR A 80 -11.43 -2.62 -4.95
C TYR A 80 -11.11 -3.41 -3.67
N ARG A 81 -10.45 -4.53 -3.81
CA ARG A 81 -10.04 -5.32 -2.65
C ARG A 81 -9.11 -4.54 -1.72
N THR A 82 -8.19 -3.78 -2.31
CA THR A 82 -7.26 -2.96 -1.54
C THR A 82 -7.98 -1.83 -0.82
N VAL A 83 -8.93 -1.18 -1.49
CA VAL A 83 -9.75 -0.12 -0.87
C VAL A 83 -10.53 -0.69 0.32
N ASP A 84 -11.18 -1.84 0.14
CA ASP A 84 -11.96 -2.46 1.21
C ASP A 84 -11.07 -2.81 2.41
N ALA A 85 -9.89 -3.35 2.15
CA ALA A 85 -8.93 -3.69 3.21
C ALA A 85 -8.45 -2.44 3.94
N ALA A 86 -8.18 -1.35 3.21
CA ALA A 86 -7.76 -0.09 3.81
C ALA A 86 -8.85 0.47 4.73
N LEU A 87 -10.09 0.48 4.26
CA LEU A 87 -11.20 0.98 5.07
C LEU A 87 -11.42 0.14 6.32
N ALA A 88 -11.31 -1.18 6.21
CA ALA A 88 -11.43 -2.09 7.35
C ALA A 88 -10.29 -1.91 8.35
N PHE A 89 -9.10 -1.59 7.86
CA PHE A 89 -7.92 -1.36 8.72
C PHE A 89 -8.04 -0.06 9.51
N ASN A 90 -8.82 0.89 9.02
CA ASN A 90 -9.01 2.21 9.63
C ASN A 90 -7.68 2.93 9.85
N PRO A 91 -6.95 3.27 8.78
CA PRO A 91 -5.60 3.81 8.90
C PRO A 91 -5.57 5.24 9.39
N ASP A 92 -4.48 5.61 10.07
CA ASP A 92 -4.18 6.99 10.42
C ASP A 92 -3.55 7.74 9.25
N ALA A 93 -2.88 7.01 8.36
CA ALA A 93 -2.32 7.55 7.12
C ALA A 93 -2.20 6.45 6.07
N VAL A 94 -2.23 6.86 4.82
CA VAL A 94 -2.06 5.96 3.68
C VAL A 94 -0.85 6.44 2.88
N VAL A 95 0.04 5.52 2.52
CA VAL A 95 1.19 5.80 1.67
C VAL A 95 1.06 5.00 0.40
N ILE A 96 1.13 5.69 -0.74
CA ILE A 96 1.14 5.03 -2.05
C ILE A 96 2.52 5.23 -2.68
N ILE A 97 3.01 4.19 -3.35
CA ILE A 97 4.37 4.18 -3.89
C ILE A 97 4.34 3.71 -5.34
N ASP A 98 4.75 4.56 -6.26
CA ASP A 98 4.83 4.25 -7.70
C ASP A 98 3.53 3.67 -8.27
N SER A 99 3.60 3.08 -9.45
CA SER A 99 2.47 2.38 -10.13
C SER A 99 1.16 3.16 -10.09
N PRO A 100 1.12 4.38 -10.66
CA PRO A 100 -0.07 5.23 -10.55
C PRO A 100 -1.34 4.61 -11.13
N GLU A 101 -1.23 3.74 -12.13
CA GLU A 101 -2.37 3.03 -12.71
C GLU A 101 -3.06 2.12 -11.69
N PHE A 102 -2.36 1.70 -10.63
CA PHE A 102 -2.90 0.92 -9.54
C PHE A 102 -3.16 1.78 -8.30
N THR A 103 -2.17 2.56 -7.87
CA THR A 103 -2.22 3.27 -6.59
C THR A 103 -3.13 4.50 -6.60
N HIS A 104 -3.19 5.24 -7.70
CA HIS A 104 -4.02 6.45 -7.76
C HIS A 104 -5.52 6.15 -7.69
N PRO A 105 -6.06 5.14 -8.37
CA PRO A 105 -7.46 4.75 -8.19
C PRO A 105 -7.80 4.36 -6.76
N ILE A 106 -6.86 3.69 -6.07
CA ILE A 106 -7.02 3.32 -4.66
C ILE A 106 -7.09 4.57 -3.80
N ALA A 107 -6.12 5.46 -3.96
CA ALA A 107 -6.04 6.70 -3.19
C ALA A 107 -7.30 7.55 -3.37
N LYS A 108 -7.77 7.68 -4.61
CA LYS A 108 -8.97 8.45 -4.91
C LYS A 108 -10.18 7.92 -4.17
N ARG A 109 -10.36 6.60 -4.16
CA ARG A 109 -11.50 5.97 -3.50
C ARG A 109 -11.42 6.06 -1.99
N ILE A 110 -10.24 5.91 -1.43
CA ILE A 110 -10.04 6.09 0.01
C ILE A 110 -10.36 7.52 0.40
N ARG A 111 -9.90 8.50 -0.36
CA ARG A 111 -10.18 9.92 -0.09
C ARG A 111 -11.67 10.23 -0.11
N GLN A 112 -12.41 9.60 -1.01
CA GLN A 112 -13.86 9.79 -1.08
C GLN A 112 -14.57 9.26 0.18
N ARG A 113 -14.07 8.18 0.76
CA ARG A 113 -14.65 7.54 1.95
C ARG A 113 -14.10 8.08 3.26
N ARG A 114 -12.87 8.53 3.27
CA ARG A 114 -12.15 9.02 4.45
C ARG A 114 -11.39 10.30 4.11
N PRO A 115 -12.08 11.42 3.84
CA PRO A 115 -11.42 12.64 3.36
C PRO A 115 -10.42 13.24 4.34
N GLN A 116 -10.52 12.92 5.63
CA GLN A 116 -9.61 13.44 6.64
C GLN A 116 -8.32 12.62 6.79
N VAL A 117 -8.24 11.43 6.19
CA VAL A 117 -7.03 10.60 6.29
C VAL A 117 -5.97 11.13 5.32
N PRO A 118 -4.77 11.48 5.82
CA PRO A 118 -3.71 11.92 4.92
C PRO A 118 -3.24 10.80 4.01
N ILE A 119 -3.03 11.15 2.75
CA ILE A 119 -2.51 10.24 1.73
C ILE A 119 -1.21 10.81 1.22
N VAL A 120 -0.11 10.06 1.36
CA VAL A 120 1.22 10.47 0.95
C VAL A 120 1.62 9.68 -0.28
N ASP A 121 2.03 10.40 -1.32
CA ASP A 121 2.59 9.80 -2.53
C ASP A 121 4.11 9.83 -2.39
N TYR A 122 4.69 8.68 -2.09
CA TYR A 122 6.11 8.55 -1.81
C TYR A 122 6.84 8.08 -3.06
N VAL A 123 7.75 8.89 -3.53
CA VAL A 123 8.49 8.60 -4.77
C VAL A 123 9.99 8.55 -4.53
#